data_0c85f2814c7c44f3b748f5229e721ece
#
_entry.id   0c85f2814c7c44f3b748f5229e721ece
#
_cell.length_a   1.000
_cell.length_b   1.000
_cell.length_c   1.000
_cell.angle_alpha   90.00
_cell.angle_beta   90.00
_cell.angle_gamma   90.00
#
_symmetry.space_group_name_H-M   'P 1'
#
loop_
_entity.id
_entity.type
_entity.pdbx_description
1 polymer ?
#
loop_
_entity_poly.entity_id
_entity_poly.type
_entity_poly.pdbx_seq_one_letter_code
_entity_poly.pdbx_strand_id
1 'polypeptide(L)'
;MALYHPGESGLKKTGDPLKKIVLLVDVQNIYYTTRDAYGRHFDYNRFWERATANRQVVKAIAYAVDRGDEKQRQFQTILRAIGFEVKLKPFIKRADGSAKGDWDVGITLDAMEYAKHADLLVLVSGDGDFALLVDRVRHDFGIPVEVYGVPGFTAFALINAATEYVPV
;
A
#
# COMPACT_ATOMS: atom_id res chain seq x y z
N MET A 1 -34.79 -1.66 18.08
CA MET A 1 -33.99 -1.78 18.22
C MET A 1 -33.25 -1.89 18.15
N ALA A 2 -33.46 -1.67 17.87
CA ALA A 2 -32.67 -1.66 17.84
C ALA A 2 -32.20 -1.93 17.66
N LEU A 3 -32.34 -2.08 17.43
CA LEU A 3 -31.72 -2.49 17.30
C LEU A 3 -30.69 -2.41 17.28
N TYR A 4 -30.46 -2.54 17.32
CA TYR A 4 -29.41 -2.38 17.16
C TYR A 4 -28.85 -3.20 17.17
N HIS A 5 -28.81 -3.45 16.97
CA HIS A 5 -28.11 -3.97 16.91
C HIS A 5 -27.21 -4.04 17.28
N PRO A 6 -27.29 -4.52 17.54
CA PRO A 6 -26.30 -4.41 17.91
C PRO A 6 -25.45 -4.30 17.36
N GLY A 7 -25.22 -4.74 17.66
CA GLY A 7 -24.19 -4.64 17.09
C GLY A 7 -24.10 -3.85 16.14
N GLU A 8 -24.81 -3.40 16.01
CA GLU A 8 -24.54 -2.58 15.21
C GLU A 8 -23.47 -2.05 15.49
N SER A 9 -22.88 -2.63 16.43
CA SER A 9 -21.76 -2.27 16.58
C SER A 9 -20.82 -1.86 15.67
N GLY A 10 -19.79 -1.54 15.73
CA GLY A 10 -18.89 -1.13 14.72
C GLY A 10 -19.52 -0.83 13.40
N LEU A 11 -20.74 -1.00 13.29
CA LEU A 11 -21.45 -0.69 12.07
C LEU A 11 -21.57 0.80 11.89
N LYS A 12 -21.44 1.20 10.64
CA LYS A 12 -21.69 2.58 10.29
C LYS A 12 -23.14 2.92 10.58
N LYS A 13 -23.36 4.13 11.00
CA LYS A 13 -24.70 4.61 11.15
C LYS A 13 -25.38 4.70 9.80
N THR A 14 -26.67 4.49 9.82
CA THR A 14 -27.47 4.56 8.61
C THR A 14 -27.26 5.89 7.91
N GLY A 15 -26.97 5.83 6.64
CA GLY A 15 -26.79 7.01 5.83
C GLY A 15 -25.35 7.48 5.68
N ASP A 16 -24.45 7.02 6.56
CA ASP A 16 -23.04 7.41 6.44
C ASP A 16 -22.35 6.56 5.37
N PRO A 17 -21.69 7.18 4.40
CA PRO A 17 -20.96 6.41 3.42
C PRO A 17 -19.69 5.83 4.03
N LEU A 18 -19.21 4.74 3.44
CA LEU A 18 -17.91 4.19 3.80
C LEU A 18 -16.82 5.13 3.34
N LYS A 19 -15.71 5.16 4.08
CA LYS A 19 -14.51 5.89 3.65
C LYS A 19 -13.96 5.27 2.39
N LYS A 20 -13.60 6.12 1.44
CA LYS A 20 -12.99 5.68 0.17
C LYS A 20 -11.48 5.67 0.34
N ILE A 21 -10.87 4.54 -0.02
CA ILE A 21 -9.42 4.39 0.18
C ILE A 21 -8.72 4.01 -1.12
N VAL A 22 -7.45 4.43 -1.18
CA VAL A 22 -6.51 4.03 -2.22
C VAL A 22 -5.39 3.25 -1.54
N LEU A 23 -5.08 2.06 -2.07
CA LEU A 23 -4.02 1.18 -1.57
C LEU A 23 -2.89 1.13 -2.59
N LEU A 24 -1.68 1.48 -2.19
CA LEU A 24 -0.50 1.41 -3.07
C LEU A 24 0.58 0.59 -2.37
N VAL A 25 1.04 -0.48 -3.03
CA VAL A 25 2.00 -1.41 -2.44
C VAL A 25 3.28 -1.44 -3.26
N ASP A 26 4.38 -1.05 -2.61
CA ASP A 26 5.73 -1.16 -3.15
C ASP A 26 6.21 -2.60 -2.92
N VAL A 27 5.93 -3.48 -3.89
CA VAL A 27 6.12 -4.92 -3.74
C VAL A 27 7.57 -5.27 -3.43
N GLN A 28 8.51 -4.65 -4.15
CA GLN A 28 9.93 -4.98 -3.97
C GLN A 28 10.40 -4.59 -2.58
N ASN A 29 10.05 -3.40 -2.11
CA ASN A 29 10.46 -2.95 -0.79
C ASN A 29 9.90 -3.86 0.30
N ILE A 30 8.60 -4.15 0.25
CA ILE A 30 7.99 -4.96 1.32
C ILE A 30 8.46 -6.42 1.26
N TYR A 31 8.80 -6.92 0.07
CA TYR A 31 9.36 -8.26 -0.07
C TYR A 31 10.70 -8.36 0.67
N TYR A 32 11.63 -7.44 0.37
CA TYR A 32 12.96 -7.50 0.96
C TYR A 32 12.94 -7.20 2.45
N THR A 33 12.17 -6.22 2.89
CA THR A 33 12.16 -5.86 4.31
C THR A 33 11.51 -6.94 5.18
N THR A 34 10.46 -7.57 4.68
CA THR A 34 9.81 -8.67 5.41
C THR A 34 10.72 -9.89 5.47
N ARG A 35 11.38 -10.22 4.37
CA ARG A 35 12.34 -11.32 4.33
C ARG A 35 13.50 -11.08 5.30
N ASP A 36 14.06 -9.87 5.28
CA ASP A 36 15.24 -9.57 6.11
C ASP A 36 14.90 -9.52 7.59
N ALA A 37 13.70 -9.04 7.93
CA ALA A 37 13.29 -8.94 9.33
C ALA A 37 12.78 -10.26 9.91
N TYR A 38 12.03 -11.03 9.12
CA TYR A 38 11.27 -12.17 9.64
C TYR A 38 11.55 -13.49 8.96
N GLY A 39 12.29 -13.50 7.85
CA GLY A 39 12.50 -14.71 7.05
C GLY A 39 11.24 -15.26 6.42
N ARG A 40 10.25 -14.42 6.17
CA ARG A 40 8.96 -14.82 5.60
C ARG A 40 8.51 -13.86 4.53
N HIS A 41 7.43 -14.25 3.86
CA HIS A 41 6.76 -13.39 2.88
C HIS A 41 5.73 -12.51 3.56
N PHE A 42 5.47 -11.36 2.95
CA PHE A 42 4.41 -10.46 3.39
C PHE A 42 3.05 -11.11 3.14
N ASP A 43 2.15 -11.06 4.11
CA ASP A 43 0.84 -11.67 4.01
C ASP A 43 -0.15 -10.66 3.40
N TYR A 44 -0.33 -10.76 2.10
CA TYR A 44 -1.19 -9.84 1.36
C TYR A 44 -2.67 -9.99 1.70
N ASN A 45 -3.10 -11.21 2.04
CA ASN A 45 -4.49 -11.43 2.42
C ASN A 45 -4.83 -10.74 3.73
N ARG A 46 -3.95 -10.87 4.73
CA ARG A 46 -4.17 -10.21 6.02
C ARG A 46 -4.10 -8.70 5.88
N PHE A 47 -3.15 -8.22 5.09
CA PHE A 47 -3.05 -6.79 4.82
C PHE A 47 -4.35 -6.27 4.19
N TRP A 48 -4.84 -6.97 3.17
CA TRP A 48 -6.07 -6.56 2.48
C TRP A 48 -7.23 -6.50 3.45
N GLU A 49 -7.43 -7.56 4.25
CA GLU A 49 -8.50 -7.59 5.24
C GLU A 49 -8.45 -6.41 6.20
N ARG A 50 -7.26 -6.14 6.71
CA ARG A 50 -7.09 -5.07 7.68
C ARG A 50 -7.30 -3.69 7.05
N ALA A 51 -6.67 -3.46 5.91
CA ALA A 51 -6.69 -2.14 5.30
C ALA A 51 -8.06 -1.79 4.73
N THR A 52 -8.84 -2.79 4.30
CA THR A 52 -10.13 -2.54 3.65
C THR A 52 -11.33 -2.70 4.59
N ALA A 53 -11.10 -3.06 5.85
CA ALA A 53 -12.21 -3.31 6.79
C ALA A 53 -13.10 -2.07 6.93
N ASN A 54 -14.38 -2.22 6.62
CA ASN A 54 -15.38 -1.13 6.67
C ASN A 54 -15.02 0.06 5.79
N ARG A 55 -14.34 -0.20 4.68
CA ARG A 55 -13.91 0.85 3.74
C ARG A 55 -14.22 0.42 2.32
N GLN A 56 -14.33 1.41 1.44
CA GLN A 56 -14.58 1.19 0.02
C GLN A 56 -13.26 1.41 -0.74
N VAL A 57 -12.81 0.40 -1.47
CA VAL A 57 -11.58 0.52 -2.27
C VAL A 57 -11.88 1.23 -3.58
N VAL A 58 -11.28 2.39 -3.75
CA VAL A 58 -11.38 3.15 -5.01
C VAL A 58 -10.34 2.64 -5.99
N LYS A 59 -9.13 2.38 -5.50
CA LYS A 59 -8.03 1.91 -6.33
C LYS A 59 -7.07 1.11 -5.44
N ALA A 60 -6.59 -0.01 -5.95
CA ALA A 60 -5.59 -0.81 -5.26
C ALA A 60 -4.56 -1.27 -6.28
N ILE A 61 -3.31 -0.85 -6.10
CA ILE A 61 -2.25 -1.12 -7.07
C ILE A 61 -1.05 -1.73 -6.35
N ALA A 62 -0.55 -2.83 -6.92
CA ALA A 62 0.71 -3.43 -6.49
C ALA A 62 1.74 -3.21 -7.60
N TYR A 63 2.87 -2.64 -7.24
CA TYR A 63 3.93 -2.27 -8.18
C TYR A 63 5.06 -3.27 -8.09
N ALA A 64 5.30 -3.98 -9.18
CA ALA A 64 6.27 -5.07 -9.19
C ALA A 64 7.21 -4.97 -10.40
N VAL A 65 8.28 -5.76 -10.35
CA VAL A 65 9.24 -5.86 -11.43
C VAL A 65 9.03 -7.20 -12.12
N ASP A 66 8.92 -7.18 -13.45
CA ASP A 66 8.69 -8.39 -14.24
C ASP A 66 10.02 -9.08 -14.50
N ARG A 67 10.23 -10.23 -13.87
CA ARG A 67 11.44 -11.06 -14.07
C ARG A 67 11.21 -12.21 -15.05
N GLY A 68 9.98 -12.35 -15.53
CA GLY A 68 9.65 -13.32 -16.57
C GLY A 68 9.58 -14.77 -16.15
N ASP A 69 9.66 -15.09 -14.85
CA ASP A 69 9.58 -16.47 -14.41
C ASP A 69 8.17 -16.86 -13.98
N GLU A 70 7.94 -18.17 -13.92
CA GLU A 70 6.62 -18.72 -13.65
C GLU A 70 6.14 -18.44 -12.22
N LYS A 71 7.07 -18.51 -11.26
CA LYS A 71 6.75 -18.22 -9.87
C LYS A 71 6.19 -16.81 -9.70
N GLN A 72 6.80 -15.87 -10.39
CA GLN A 72 6.37 -14.49 -10.32
C GLN A 72 5.01 -14.30 -10.99
N ARG A 73 4.75 -15.00 -12.09
CA ARG A 73 3.44 -14.93 -12.73
C ARG A 73 2.34 -15.47 -11.82
N GLN A 74 2.62 -16.55 -11.10
CA GLN A 74 1.68 -17.09 -10.11
C GLN A 74 1.39 -16.08 -9.00
N PHE A 75 2.44 -15.43 -8.52
CA PHE A 75 2.30 -14.40 -7.49
C PHE A 75 1.43 -13.23 -7.99
N GLN A 76 1.66 -12.78 -9.22
CA GLN A 76 0.84 -11.73 -9.82
C GLN A 76 -0.63 -12.14 -9.92
N THR A 77 -0.88 -13.39 -10.28
CA THR A 77 -2.24 -13.93 -10.35
C THR A 77 -2.91 -13.90 -8.98
N ILE A 78 -2.17 -14.26 -7.94
CA ILE A 78 -2.68 -14.20 -6.56
C ILE A 78 -3.04 -12.76 -6.18
N LEU A 79 -2.18 -11.81 -6.49
CA LEU A 79 -2.45 -10.40 -6.19
C LEU A 79 -3.72 -9.92 -6.88
N ARG A 80 -3.90 -10.28 -8.15
CA ARG A 80 -5.10 -9.89 -8.89
C ARG A 80 -6.35 -10.54 -8.31
N ALA A 81 -6.23 -11.78 -7.86
CA ALA A 81 -7.36 -12.49 -7.23
C ALA A 81 -7.78 -11.83 -5.91
N ILE A 82 -6.84 -11.26 -5.17
CA ILE A 82 -7.15 -10.53 -3.93
C ILE A 82 -7.90 -9.24 -4.25
N GLY A 83 -7.53 -8.56 -5.33
CA GLY A 83 -8.20 -7.32 -5.73
C GLY A 83 -7.26 -6.24 -6.25
N PHE A 84 -5.97 -6.52 -6.36
CA PHE A 84 -5.00 -5.55 -6.84
C PHE A 84 -4.95 -5.49 -8.37
N GLU A 85 -4.81 -4.27 -8.88
CA GLU A 85 -4.22 -4.06 -10.20
C GLU A 85 -2.71 -4.21 -10.04
N VAL A 86 -2.06 -4.97 -10.93
CA VAL A 86 -0.61 -5.17 -10.86
C VAL A 86 0.04 -4.39 -11.99
N LYS A 87 0.92 -3.46 -11.62
CA LYS A 87 1.73 -2.72 -12.59
C LYS A 87 3.14 -3.29 -12.58
N LEU A 88 3.67 -3.53 -13.78
CA LEU A 88 4.95 -4.19 -13.96
C LEU A 88 5.93 -3.30 -14.71
N LYS A 89 7.20 -3.36 -14.27
CA LYS A 89 8.33 -2.83 -15.01
C LYS A 89 9.23 -3.97 -15.43
N PRO A 90 9.86 -3.89 -16.61
CA PRO A 90 10.87 -4.89 -16.96
C PRO A 90 12.03 -4.82 -15.98
N PHE A 91 12.62 -5.97 -15.68
CA PHE A 91 13.84 -6.03 -14.88
C PHE A 91 15.01 -5.63 -15.77
N ILE A 92 15.70 -4.52 -15.41
CA ILE A 92 16.82 -4.01 -16.17
C ILE A 92 18.07 -4.08 -15.29
N LYS A 93 19.09 -4.81 -15.74
CA LYS A 93 20.38 -4.88 -15.09
C LYS A 93 21.32 -3.92 -15.78
N ARG A 94 21.93 -3.00 -15.02
CA ARG A 94 22.86 -2.03 -15.57
C ARG A 94 24.23 -2.64 -15.79
N ALA A 95 25.06 -1.97 -16.62
CA ALA A 95 26.40 -2.43 -16.93
C ALA A 95 27.29 -2.54 -15.70
N ASP A 96 27.06 -1.74 -14.68
CA ASP A 96 27.84 -1.78 -13.44
C ASP A 96 27.37 -2.87 -12.47
N GLY A 97 26.43 -3.70 -12.87
CA GLY A 97 25.89 -4.77 -12.04
C GLY A 97 24.70 -4.39 -11.20
N SER A 98 24.34 -3.10 -11.12
CA SER A 98 23.16 -2.67 -10.39
C SER A 98 21.89 -2.97 -11.18
N ALA A 99 20.75 -3.00 -10.49
CA ALA A 99 19.46 -3.21 -11.12
C ALA A 99 18.61 -1.95 -10.97
N LYS A 100 17.82 -1.66 -11.99
CA LYS A 100 16.84 -0.58 -11.93
C LYS A 100 15.47 -1.21 -11.87
N GLY A 101 14.74 -0.94 -10.80
CA GLY A 101 13.45 -1.58 -10.63
C GLY A 101 12.53 -0.88 -9.66
N ASP A 102 12.93 0.29 -9.12
CA ASP A 102 12.04 0.96 -8.19
C ASP A 102 10.89 1.65 -8.93
N TRP A 103 9.81 1.82 -8.21
CA TRP A 103 8.58 2.41 -8.70
C TRP A 103 8.30 3.77 -8.07
N ASP A 104 9.33 4.43 -7.50
CA ASP A 104 9.12 5.63 -6.70
C ASP A 104 8.36 6.72 -7.46
N VAL A 105 8.76 7.00 -8.70
CA VAL A 105 8.08 7.99 -9.52
C VAL A 105 6.66 7.54 -9.87
N GLY A 106 6.51 6.29 -10.27
CA GLY A 106 5.20 5.75 -10.65
C GLY A 106 4.22 5.76 -9.49
N ILE A 107 4.66 5.34 -8.31
CA ILE A 107 3.84 5.37 -7.11
C ILE A 107 3.45 6.80 -6.77
N THR A 108 4.40 7.73 -6.86
CA THR A 108 4.14 9.13 -6.57
C THR A 108 3.10 9.72 -7.49
N LEU A 109 3.23 9.47 -8.80
CA LEU A 109 2.26 9.98 -9.77
C LEU A 109 0.86 9.41 -9.55
N ASP A 110 0.77 8.10 -9.31
CA ASP A 110 -0.52 7.46 -9.06
C ASP A 110 -1.14 7.93 -7.74
N ALA A 111 -0.31 8.11 -6.71
CA ALA A 111 -0.82 8.63 -5.44
C ALA A 111 -1.44 10.01 -5.61
N MET A 112 -0.77 10.90 -6.33
CA MET A 112 -1.29 12.24 -6.56
C MET A 112 -2.56 12.21 -7.42
N GLU A 113 -2.64 11.28 -8.35
CA GLU A 113 -3.82 11.17 -9.22
C GLU A 113 -5.03 10.62 -8.47
N TYR A 114 -4.84 9.52 -7.72
CA TYR A 114 -5.99 8.82 -7.14
C TYR A 114 -6.37 9.34 -5.75
N ALA A 115 -5.42 9.89 -4.99
CA ALA A 115 -5.73 10.38 -3.64
C ALA A 115 -6.71 11.55 -3.65
N LYS A 116 -6.73 12.34 -4.73
CA LYS A 116 -7.67 13.46 -4.81
C LYS A 116 -9.13 13.02 -4.86
N HIS A 117 -9.38 11.74 -5.08
CA HIS A 117 -10.74 11.17 -5.12
C HIS A 117 -11.02 10.26 -3.92
N ALA A 118 -10.15 10.27 -2.90
CA ALA A 118 -10.23 9.35 -1.79
C ALA A 118 -10.30 10.10 -0.46
N ASP A 119 -10.69 9.37 0.58
CA ASP A 119 -10.73 9.88 1.95
C ASP A 119 -9.49 9.47 2.74
N LEU A 120 -8.72 8.50 2.23
CA LEU A 120 -7.55 7.96 2.91
C LEU A 120 -6.63 7.31 1.89
N LEU A 121 -5.33 7.55 2.04
CA LEU A 121 -4.31 6.84 1.27
C LEU A 121 -3.60 5.84 2.17
N VAL A 122 -3.46 4.60 1.70
CA VAL A 122 -2.66 3.56 2.37
C VAL A 122 -1.46 3.25 1.50
N LEU A 123 -0.27 3.43 2.06
CA LEU A 123 1.00 3.18 1.37
C LEU A 123 1.75 2.08 2.11
N VAL A 124 2.18 1.05 1.37
CA VAL A 124 2.98 -0.03 1.92
C VAL A 124 4.39 0.08 1.38
N SER A 125 5.29 0.62 2.18
CA SER A 125 6.71 0.77 1.87
C SER A 125 7.44 1.29 3.10
N GLY A 126 8.74 0.98 3.19
CA GLY A 126 9.61 1.57 4.21
C GLY A 126 10.53 2.64 3.67
N ASP A 127 10.42 2.98 2.38
CA ASP A 127 11.34 3.90 1.71
C ASP A 127 11.11 5.34 2.15
N GLY A 128 12.14 5.95 2.74
CA GLY A 128 12.06 7.33 3.24
C GLY A 128 11.83 8.36 2.17
N ASP A 129 12.11 8.04 0.91
CA ASP A 129 11.87 8.97 -0.18
C ASP A 129 10.38 9.31 -0.32
N PHE A 130 9.51 8.43 0.17
CA PHE A 130 8.06 8.68 0.14
C PHE A 130 7.58 9.65 1.22
N ALA A 131 8.44 10.07 2.14
CA ALA A 131 8.03 11.07 3.15
C ALA A 131 7.51 12.35 2.49
N LEU A 132 8.17 12.79 1.42
CA LEU A 132 7.74 13.97 0.68
C LEU A 132 6.37 13.77 0.06
N LEU A 133 6.12 12.60 -0.51
CA LEU A 133 4.83 12.27 -1.08
C LEU A 133 3.72 12.30 -0.02
N VAL A 134 3.98 11.69 1.13
CA VAL A 134 3.01 11.64 2.22
C VAL A 134 2.66 13.05 2.68
N ASP A 135 3.67 13.92 2.85
CA ASP A 135 3.44 15.31 3.23
C ASP A 135 2.58 16.04 2.21
N ARG A 136 2.84 15.84 0.92
CA ARG A 136 2.10 16.51 -0.14
C ARG A 136 0.65 16.04 -0.20
N VAL A 137 0.41 14.75 -0.05
CA VAL A 137 -0.96 14.22 -0.05
C VAL A 137 -1.76 14.79 1.12
N ARG A 138 -1.16 14.80 2.31
CA ARG A 138 -1.82 15.33 3.50
C ARG A 138 -2.09 16.82 3.37
N HIS A 139 -1.13 17.56 2.82
CA HIS A 139 -1.26 19.00 2.69
C HIS A 139 -2.21 19.39 1.56
N ASP A 140 -2.03 18.81 0.36
CA ASP A 140 -2.77 19.25 -0.82
C ASP A 140 -4.22 18.76 -0.82
N PHE A 141 -4.46 17.55 -0.31
CA PHE A 141 -5.80 16.96 -0.33
C PHE A 141 -6.47 16.90 1.04
N GLY A 142 -5.73 17.18 2.10
CA GLY A 142 -6.29 17.19 3.45
C GLY A 142 -6.76 15.82 3.94
N ILE A 143 -6.20 14.74 3.42
CA ILE A 143 -6.60 13.38 3.81
C ILE A 143 -5.49 12.71 4.63
N PRO A 144 -5.86 11.80 5.54
CA PRO A 144 -4.86 11.03 6.27
C PRO A 144 -4.14 10.03 5.38
N VAL A 145 -2.92 9.66 5.78
CA VAL A 145 -2.12 8.64 5.12
C VAL A 145 -1.67 7.62 6.16
N GLU A 146 -2.04 6.37 5.92
CA GLU A 146 -1.54 5.24 6.70
C GLU A 146 -0.36 4.62 5.98
N VAL A 147 0.76 4.43 6.69
CA VAL A 147 1.94 3.79 6.14
C VAL A 147 2.14 2.46 6.84
N TYR A 148 2.17 1.38 6.06
CA TYR A 148 2.48 0.05 6.54
C TYR A 148 3.93 -0.25 6.20
N GLY A 149 4.71 -0.65 7.19
CA GLY A 149 6.11 -0.96 6.98
C GLY A 149 6.66 -1.87 8.06
N VAL A 150 7.83 -2.41 7.80
CA VAL A 150 8.48 -3.35 8.73
C VAL A 150 9.28 -2.56 9.77
N PRO A 151 9.05 -2.79 11.07
CA PRO A 151 9.83 -2.13 12.12
C PRO A 151 11.33 -2.36 11.94
N GLY A 152 12.11 -1.31 12.09
CA GLY A 152 13.54 -1.36 11.86
C GLY A 152 13.97 -1.22 10.42
N PHE A 153 13.03 -1.35 9.49
CA PHE A 153 13.28 -1.22 8.04
C PHE A 153 12.42 -0.15 7.41
N THR A 154 11.77 0.69 8.22
CA THR A 154 11.00 1.82 7.75
C THR A 154 11.72 3.09 8.18
N ALA A 155 11.99 3.97 7.23
CA ALA A 155 12.72 5.21 7.52
C ALA A 155 11.95 6.10 8.49
N PHE A 156 12.66 6.70 9.41
CA PHE A 156 12.08 7.60 10.41
C PHE A 156 11.30 8.75 9.77
N ALA A 157 11.84 9.31 8.69
CA ALA A 157 11.19 10.41 8.01
C ALA A 157 9.79 10.01 7.51
N LEU A 158 9.66 8.76 7.04
CA LEU A 158 8.38 8.26 6.55
C LEU A 158 7.41 8.01 7.70
N ILE A 159 7.89 7.42 8.79
CA ILE A 159 7.06 7.20 9.99
C ILE A 159 6.53 8.53 10.51
N ASN A 160 7.39 9.54 10.57
CA ASN A 160 7.01 10.85 11.09
C ASN A 160 6.03 11.58 10.17
N ALA A 161 6.13 11.38 8.87
CA ALA A 161 5.23 12.02 7.92
C ALA A 161 3.83 11.40 7.94
N ALA A 162 3.73 10.12 8.27
CA ALA A 162 2.47 9.39 8.23
C ALA A 162 1.48 9.91 9.28
N THR A 163 0.20 9.86 8.94
CA THR A 163 -0.85 10.11 9.93
C THR A 163 -0.86 8.96 10.92
N GLU A 164 -0.72 7.75 10.41
CA GLU A 164 -0.60 6.55 11.25
C GLU A 164 0.42 5.61 10.63
N TYR A 165 1.35 5.12 11.44
CA TYR A 165 2.29 4.07 11.04
C TYR A 165 1.77 2.75 11.58
N VAL A 166 1.62 1.77 10.68
CA VAL A 166 1.12 0.44 11.02
C VAL A 166 2.26 -0.56 10.82
N PRO A 167 2.85 -1.07 11.90
CA PRO A 167 3.92 -2.06 11.77
C PRO A 167 3.37 -3.40 11.28
N VAL A 168 4.10 -4.02 10.39
CA VAL A 168 3.73 -5.33 9.85
C VAL A 168 4.66 -6.42 10.31
#